data_64f9819d30222941bcd2f651f75b561c
#
_entry.id   64f9819d30222941bcd2f651f75b561c
#
_cell.length_a   1.000
_cell.length_b   1.000
_cell.length_c   1.000
_cell.angle_alpha   90.00
_cell.angle_beta   90.00
_cell.angle_gamma   90.00
#
_symmetry.space_group_name_H-M   'P 1'
#
loop_
_entity.id
_entity.type
_entity.pdbx_description
1 polymer ?
#
loop_
_entity_poly.entity_id
_entity_poly.type
_entity_poly.pdbx_seq_one_letter_code
_entity_poly.pdbx_strand_id
1 'polypeptide(L)'
;MLAPQIGTQWLVILCVAMAASGTNLNSGMCPVATDSGCHETPPDQARYDNYRIYNVEFENQEQIELFQKLEEQSDSLTFIGHAREVGQKLSILVAAHRVADIADLLKTYKVKHRILTYNFQEKIDRNLGEVLPESIDASQLDWQHFFHLKTIYEWLDKMAEKYPARVTVLDMGSSTQGNAIKGVKLTSNNNNKAIFIESGIHAREWIAPAAATYIINQLLTSQDPNVQKLANEYNWIIFPCVNPDGYKYTFEHDRMWRKNRQLFGTCRGVDLNRNYPDHWNSTGSSSDPTRYDFAGPSAGSELETQRLIEFIRANVGKEQIKTYIALHSYSQMLMFPYGYTKERVSNYDDLQEFGKKASAAIKAESGRDYVSGSLYETIYPSSGGSMDWAHAEAGIPIAYTFELRGPPDSQDLFILPAVEIQPTASEAFTAIRTIVEAAAEKGYYK
;
A
#
# COMPACT_ATOMS: atom_id res chain seq x y z
N MET A 1 49.89 15.95 -25.16
CA MET A 1 49.43 14.61 -25.56
C MET A 1 47.93 14.58 -25.37
N LEU A 2 47.20 14.48 -26.49
CA LEU A 2 45.77 14.62 -26.61
C LEU A 2 45.04 13.38 -26.06
N ALA A 3 44.08 13.57 -25.18
CA ALA A 3 43.09 12.54 -24.82
C ALA A 3 41.99 12.53 -25.90
N PRO A 4 41.49 11.37 -26.32
CA PRO A 4 40.44 11.30 -27.31
C PRO A 4 39.06 11.60 -26.68
N GLN A 5 38.37 12.54 -27.31
CA GLN A 5 36.90 12.74 -27.12
C GLN A 5 36.18 11.51 -27.67
N ILE A 6 35.46 10.80 -26.83
CA ILE A 6 34.49 9.78 -27.24
C ILE A 6 33.16 10.48 -27.46
N GLY A 7 32.73 10.43 -28.70
CA GLY A 7 31.64 11.23 -29.24
C GLY A 7 30.26 10.82 -28.75
N THR A 8 29.52 11.86 -28.52
CA THR A 8 28.04 11.95 -28.52
C THR A 8 27.43 11.46 -29.83
N GLN A 9 27.16 10.19 -30.00
CA GLN A 9 26.50 9.70 -31.24
C GLN A 9 25.41 8.62 -31.04
N TRP A 10 24.90 8.40 -29.85
CA TRP A 10 23.87 7.34 -29.65
C TRP A 10 22.51 7.83 -29.11
N LEU A 11 22.22 9.14 -29.26
CA LEU A 11 20.95 9.72 -28.76
C LEU A 11 19.93 10.05 -29.88
N VAL A 12 20.05 9.51 -31.09
CA VAL A 12 19.21 9.93 -32.26
C VAL A 12 18.40 8.79 -32.90
N ILE A 13 18.32 7.60 -32.35
CA ILE A 13 17.62 6.49 -33.04
C ILE A 13 16.21 6.19 -32.49
N LEU A 14 15.69 6.94 -31.50
CA LEU A 14 14.32 6.71 -31.02
C LEU A 14 13.28 7.81 -31.39
N CYS A 15 13.64 8.78 -32.19
CA CYS A 15 12.72 9.88 -32.60
C CYS A 15 12.46 10.02 -34.12
N VAL A 16 12.76 9.01 -34.95
CA VAL A 16 12.52 9.11 -36.40
C VAL A 16 11.65 7.94 -36.88
N ALA A 17 10.39 7.95 -36.50
CA ALA A 17 9.37 7.15 -37.19
C ALA A 17 7.95 7.72 -37.01
N MET A 18 7.77 9.05 -36.92
CA MET A 18 6.45 9.66 -37.05
C MET A 18 6.51 11.05 -37.67
N ALA A 19 6.91 11.09 -38.92
CA ALA A 19 6.70 12.30 -39.75
C ALA A 19 6.43 11.90 -41.21
N ALA A 20 5.25 11.36 -41.48
CA ALA A 20 4.62 11.36 -42.79
C ALA A 20 3.18 10.84 -42.71
N SER A 21 2.25 11.67 -42.24
CA SER A 21 0.89 11.76 -42.76
C SER A 21 0.17 12.91 -42.02
N GLY A 22 -0.08 13.97 -42.72
CA GLY A 22 -0.80 15.13 -42.18
C GLY A 22 -2.26 14.78 -41.94
N THR A 23 -2.63 14.76 -40.68
CA THR A 23 -4.02 14.97 -40.23
C THR A 23 -3.95 15.76 -38.95
N ASN A 24 -4.67 16.87 -38.89
CA ASN A 24 -4.87 17.71 -37.73
C ASN A 24 -5.38 16.86 -36.56
N LEU A 25 -4.57 16.64 -35.54
CA LEU A 25 -4.98 16.10 -34.26
C LEU A 25 -4.88 17.19 -33.19
N ASN A 26 -5.93 18.03 -33.15
CA ASN A 26 -6.28 18.79 -31.97
C ASN A 26 -7.14 17.89 -31.07
N SER A 27 -6.52 17.06 -30.28
CA SER A 27 -7.06 16.44 -29.04
C SER A 27 -5.88 15.83 -28.29
N GLY A 28 -5.50 16.47 -27.20
CA GLY A 28 -4.50 15.93 -26.29
C GLY A 28 -5.04 14.63 -25.63
N MET A 29 -4.90 13.51 -26.33
CA MET A 29 -5.07 12.20 -25.74
C MET A 29 -3.75 11.80 -25.09
N CYS A 30 -3.76 11.66 -23.77
CA CYS A 30 -2.75 10.87 -23.09
C CYS A 30 -2.80 9.44 -23.61
N PRO A 31 -1.66 8.79 -23.92
CA PRO A 31 -1.65 7.35 -24.23
C PRO A 31 -2.24 6.57 -23.05
N VAL A 32 -2.91 5.48 -23.36
CA VAL A 32 -3.49 4.57 -22.37
C VAL A 32 -2.35 4.01 -21.52
N ALA A 33 -2.10 4.67 -20.38
CA ALA A 33 -1.08 4.27 -19.45
C ALA A 33 -1.75 3.50 -18.31
N THR A 34 -1.22 2.39 -18.03
CA THR A 34 -1.47 1.64 -16.81
C THR A 34 -0.88 2.37 -15.63
N ASP A 35 -1.62 2.60 -14.60
CA ASP A 35 -1.18 3.13 -13.30
C ASP A 35 -0.75 4.61 -13.24
N SER A 36 -0.70 5.32 -14.35
CA SER A 36 -0.29 6.73 -14.40
C SER A 36 -1.47 7.67 -14.27
N GLY A 37 -2.25 7.86 -13.49
CA GLY A 37 -3.24 8.88 -13.17
C GLY A 37 -3.83 9.79 -14.28
N CYS A 38 -3.42 9.67 -15.53
CA CYS A 38 -3.91 10.44 -16.63
C CYS A 38 -4.98 9.69 -17.42
N HIS A 39 -6.23 9.68 -16.93
CA HIS A 39 -7.36 9.13 -17.66
C HIS A 39 -8.59 10.02 -17.54
N GLU A 40 -9.12 10.49 -18.66
CA GLU A 40 -10.56 10.52 -18.80
C GLU A 40 -11.00 9.06 -18.73
N THR A 41 -11.83 8.72 -17.76
CA THR A 41 -12.34 7.37 -17.55
C THR A 41 -12.97 6.86 -18.83
N PRO A 42 -12.38 5.86 -19.53
CA PRO A 42 -13.13 5.18 -20.56
C PRO A 42 -14.38 4.58 -19.92
N PRO A 43 -15.50 4.47 -20.65
CA PRO A 43 -16.69 3.79 -20.14
C PRO A 43 -16.42 2.32 -19.76
N ASP A 44 -15.31 1.75 -20.21
CA ASP A 44 -14.93 0.37 -20.01
C ASP A 44 -13.85 0.21 -18.93
N GLN A 45 -13.87 -0.94 -18.26
CA GLN A 45 -12.89 -1.33 -17.25
C GLN A 45 -11.48 -1.46 -17.86
N ALA A 46 -10.47 -0.93 -17.16
CA ALA A 46 -9.07 -1.07 -17.58
C ALA A 46 -8.69 -2.56 -17.69
N ARG A 47 -8.01 -2.91 -18.78
CA ARG A 47 -7.63 -4.29 -19.08
C ARG A 47 -6.13 -4.46 -19.22
N TYR A 48 -5.64 -5.59 -18.74
CA TYR A 48 -4.23 -5.97 -18.69
C TYR A 48 -3.95 -7.24 -19.51
N ASP A 49 -4.64 -7.35 -20.67
CA ASP A 49 -4.48 -8.50 -21.58
C ASP A 49 -3.04 -8.53 -22.11
N ASN A 50 -2.41 -9.70 -22.00
CA ASN A 50 -1.03 -9.94 -22.40
C ASN A 50 0.04 -9.08 -21.69
N TYR A 51 -0.31 -8.36 -20.63
CA TYR A 51 0.69 -7.79 -19.75
C TYR A 51 1.47 -8.91 -19.08
N ARG A 52 2.79 -8.73 -18.95
CA ARG A 52 3.68 -9.73 -18.37
C ARG A 52 4.34 -9.24 -17.11
N ILE A 53 4.47 -10.14 -16.14
CA ILE A 53 5.30 -9.87 -14.96
C ILE A 53 6.68 -10.46 -15.22
N TYR A 54 7.68 -9.60 -15.25
CA TYR A 54 9.09 -9.97 -15.25
C TYR A 54 9.66 -9.79 -13.84
N ASN A 55 10.39 -10.79 -13.36
CA ASN A 55 11.22 -10.65 -12.18
C ASN A 55 12.66 -10.60 -12.68
N VAL A 56 13.33 -9.47 -12.47
CA VAL A 56 14.71 -9.20 -12.89
C VAL A 56 15.65 -9.22 -11.69
N GLU A 57 16.90 -9.61 -11.92
CA GLU A 57 17.96 -9.60 -10.90
C GLU A 57 19.16 -8.82 -11.45
N PHE A 58 19.63 -7.82 -10.69
CA PHE A 58 20.71 -6.93 -11.11
C PHE A 58 22.07 -7.51 -10.71
N GLU A 59 22.98 -7.68 -11.69
CA GLU A 59 24.33 -8.21 -11.47
C GLU A 59 25.40 -7.13 -11.43
N ASN A 60 25.09 -5.88 -11.84
CA ASN A 60 26.02 -4.76 -11.84
C ASN A 60 25.30 -3.41 -11.80
N GLN A 61 26.08 -2.35 -11.58
CA GLN A 61 25.61 -0.97 -11.46
C GLN A 61 25.00 -0.42 -12.76
N GLU A 62 25.50 -0.81 -13.93
CA GLU A 62 24.98 -0.38 -15.23
C GLU A 62 23.52 -0.83 -15.43
N GLN A 63 23.20 -2.04 -15.01
CA GLN A 63 21.82 -2.56 -15.06
C GLN A 63 20.90 -1.77 -14.13
N ILE A 64 21.36 -1.41 -12.92
CA ILE A 64 20.58 -0.61 -11.97
C ILE A 64 20.27 0.77 -12.58
N GLU A 65 21.28 1.48 -13.09
CA GLU A 65 21.11 2.80 -13.71
C GLU A 65 20.20 2.77 -14.94
N LEU A 66 20.28 1.69 -15.73
CA LEU A 66 19.36 1.48 -16.86
C LEU A 66 17.91 1.39 -16.39
N PHE A 67 17.64 0.58 -15.35
CA PHE A 67 16.29 0.38 -14.84
C PHE A 67 15.76 1.61 -14.09
N GLN A 68 16.59 2.37 -13.41
CA GLN A 68 16.22 3.67 -12.83
C GLN A 68 15.75 4.64 -13.92
N LYS A 69 16.47 4.74 -15.04
CA LYS A 69 16.06 5.55 -16.19
C LYS A 69 14.75 5.07 -16.82
N LEU A 70 14.56 3.75 -16.93
CA LEU A 70 13.30 3.19 -17.43
C LEU A 70 12.13 3.52 -16.51
N GLU A 71 12.34 3.48 -15.21
CA GLU A 71 11.32 3.84 -14.22
C GLU A 71 10.93 5.31 -14.31
N GLU A 72 11.88 6.22 -14.55
CA GLU A 72 11.62 7.65 -14.72
C GLU A 72 10.91 7.99 -16.03
N GLN A 73 11.13 7.22 -17.09
CA GLN A 73 10.75 7.58 -18.47
C GLN A 73 9.56 6.80 -19.02
N SER A 74 9.10 5.75 -18.35
CA SER A 74 8.10 4.86 -18.91
C SER A 74 6.84 4.78 -18.07
N ASP A 75 5.72 5.14 -18.68
CA ASP A 75 4.37 4.95 -18.16
C ASP A 75 3.77 3.56 -18.48
N SER A 76 4.46 2.77 -19.31
CA SER A 76 4.03 1.44 -19.76
C SER A 76 4.71 0.30 -18.98
N LEU A 77 5.45 0.66 -17.93
CA LEU A 77 6.14 -0.25 -17.01
C LEU A 77 5.74 0.11 -15.58
N THR A 78 5.12 -0.84 -14.86
CA THR A 78 4.87 -0.65 -13.43
C THR A 78 5.95 -1.38 -12.63
N PHE A 79 6.81 -0.62 -11.99
CA PHE A 79 7.85 -1.14 -11.11
C PHE A 79 7.27 -1.41 -9.73
N ILE A 80 7.56 -2.58 -9.19
CA ILE A 80 7.17 -2.94 -7.83
C ILE A 80 8.41 -2.80 -6.94
N GLY A 81 8.61 -1.59 -6.45
CA GLY A 81 9.84 -1.13 -5.81
C GLY A 81 10.74 -0.37 -6.79
N HIS A 82 11.97 -0.09 -6.37
CA HIS A 82 12.95 0.69 -7.14
C HIS A 82 14.24 -0.11 -7.35
N ALA A 83 14.89 0.06 -8.50
CA ALA A 83 16.21 -0.53 -8.76
C ALA A 83 17.28 0.18 -7.90
N ARG A 84 17.99 -0.56 -7.02
CA ARG A 84 18.86 0.05 -6.00
C ARG A 84 20.24 -0.56 -5.86
N GLU A 85 20.33 -1.88 -5.83
CA GLU A 85 21.57 -2.55 -5.47
C GLU A 85 21.80 -3.84 -6.26
N VAL A 86 23.06 -4.21 -6.37
CA VAL A 86 23.48 -5.46 -7.02
C VAL A 86 22.96 -6.65 -6.19
N GLY A 87 22.44 -7.66 -6.88
CA GLY A 87 21.82 -8.83 -6.27
C GLY A 87 20.34 -8.67 -5.96
N GLN A 88 19.79 -7.43 -6.03
CA GLN A 88 18.37 -7.20 -5.84
C GLN A 88 17.52 -7.87 -6.94
N LYS A 89 16.39 -8.44 -6.52
CA LYS A 89 15.32 -8.86 -7.42
C LYS A 89 14.22 -7.83 -7.43
N LEU A 90 13.71 -7.51 -8.62
CA LEU A 90 12.65 -6.53 -8.82
C LEU A 90 11.60 -7.09 -9.76
N SER A 91 10.33 -6.97 -9.38
CA SER A 91 9.19 -7.33 -10.23
C SER A 91 8.72 -6.12 -11.05
N ILE A 92 8.46 -6.34 -12.34
CA ILE A 92 8.02 -5.30 -13.27
C ILE A 92 6.83 -5.84 -14.06
N LEU A 93 5.71 -5.13 -14.00
CA LEU A 93 4.57 -5.38 -14.86
C LEU A 93 4.78 -4.60 -16.18
N VAL A 94 4.88 -5.30 -17.28
CA VAL A 94 5.21 -4.79 -18.60
C VAL A 94 3.98 -4.81 -19.48
N ALA A 95 3.60 -3.65 -20.02
CA ALA A 95 2.49 -3.51 -20.95
C ALA A 95 2.70 -4.35 -22.22
N ALA A 96 1.63 -4.90 -22.78
CA ALA A 96 1.68 -5.84 -23.91
C ALA A 96 2.49 -5.31 -25.09
N HIS A 97 2.33 -4.02 -25.44
CA HIS A 97 3.04 -3.36 -26.56
C HIS A 97 4.54 -3.15 -26.29
N ARG A 98 5.01 -3.24 -25.04
CA ARG A 98 6.42 -3.07 -24.64
C ARG A 98 7.16 -4.39 -24.45
N VAL A 99 6.46 -5.51 -24.51
CA VAL A 99 7.03 -6.83 -24.22
C VAL A 99 8.24 -7.16 -25.11
N ALA A 100 8.15 -6.87 -26.43
CA ALA A 100 9.25 -7.15 -27.34
C ALA A 100 10.47 -6.26 -27.04
N ASP A 101 10.27 -4.96 -26.81
CA ASP A 101 11.34 -4.01 -26.50
C ASP A 101 12.07 -4.40 -25.21
N ILE A 102 11.30 -4.76 -24.17
CA ILE A 102 11.87 -5.18 -22.89
C ILE A 102 12.62 -6.51 -23.02
N ALA A 103 12.12 -7.46 -23.80
CA ALA A 103 12.83 -8.71 -24.05
C ALA A 103 14.19 -8.48 -24.76
N ASP A 104 14.24 -7.59 -25.75
CA ASP A 104 15.47 -7.22 -26.44
C ASP A 104 16.44 -6.45 -25.52
N LEU A 105 15.92 -5.57 -24.67
CA LEU A 105 16.70 -4.85 -23.66
C LEU A 105 17.33 -5.83 -22.66
N LEU A 106 16.55 -6.73 -22.08
CA LEU A 106 17.02 -7.73 -21.13
C LEU A 106 18.11 -8.61 -21.73
N LYS A 107 17.97 -9.00 -23.01
CA LYS A 107 18.98 -9.76 -23.75
C LYS A 107 20.23 -8.94 -24.01
N THR A 108 20.10 -7.70 -24.47
CA THR A 108 21.23 -6.80 -24.82
C THR A 108 22.11 -6.50 -23.60
N TYR A 109 21.49 -6.17 -22.47
CA TYR A 109 22.19 -5.86 -21.22
C TYR A 109 22.45 -7.11 -20.37
N LYS A 110 22.12 -8.30 -20.88
CA LYS A 110 22.30 -9.59 -20.20
C LYS A 110 21.69 -9.63 -18.80
N VAL A 111 20.54 -8.97 -18.61
CA VAL A 111 19.84 -8.93 -17.32
C VAL A 111 19.24 -10.29 -17.04
N LYS A 112 19.59 -10.86 -15.89
CA LYS A 112 19.02 -12.11 -15.43
C LYS A 112 17.55 -11.90 -15.09
N HIS A 113 16.68 -12.74 -15.66
CA HIS A 113 15.22 -12.56 -15.46
C HIS A 113 14.45 -13.87 -15.59
N ARG A 114 13.24 -13.85 -15.08
CA ARG A 114 12.20 -14.88 -15.32
C ARG A 114 10.86 -14.19 -15.56
N ILE A 115 10.02 -14.81 -16.37
CA ILE A 115 8.64 -14.35 -16.56
C ILE A 115 7.78 -15.11 -15.56
N LEU A 116 7.12 -14.37 -14.67
CA LEU A 116 6.23 -14.93 -13.64
C LEU A 116 4.80 -15.12 -14.16
N THR A 117 4.37 -14.25 -15.08
CA THR A 117 3.01 -14.27 -15.65
C THR A 117 3.06 -13.79 -17.10
N TYR A 118 2.38 -14.48 -18.01
CA TYR A 118 2.32 -14.15 -19.44
C TYR A 118 1.10 -13.32 -19.81
N ASN A 119 0.01 -13.43 -19.05
CA ASN A 119 -1.23 -12.67 -19.23
C ASN A 119 -1.78 -12.29 -17.84
N PHE A 120 -1.52 -11.06 -17.43
CA PHE A 120 -1.89 -10.60 -16.09
C PHE A 120 -3.41 -10.46 -15.93
N GLN A 121 -4.16 -10.23 -17.04
CA GLN A 121 -5.62 -10.14 -16.99
C GLN A 121 -6.27 -11.40 -16.43
N GLU A 122 -5.75 -12.59 -16.71
CA GLU A 122 -6.29 -13.84 -16.17
C GLU A 122 -6.28 -13.89 -14.63
N LYS A 123 -5.29 -13.25 -14.00
CA LYS A 123 -5.25 -13.14 -12.54
C LYS A 123 -6.29 -12.14 -12.03
N ILE A 124 -6.43 -11.01 -12.72
CA ILE A 124 -7.45 -10.00 -12.38
C ILE A 124 -8.84 -10.60 -12.52
N ASP A 125 -9.16 -11.27 -13.63
CA ASP A 125 -10.46 -11.87 -13.88
C ASP A 125 -10.81 -12.93 -12.80
N ARG A 126 -9.82 -13.74 -12.39
CA ARG A 126 -9.99 -14.68 -11.29
C ARG A 126 -10.29 -13.98 -9.98
N ASN A 127 -9.51 -12.96 -9.62
CA ASN A 127 -9.68 -12.22 -8.39
C ASN A 127 -11.02 -11.46 -8.33
N LEU A 128 -11.45 -10.88 -9.45
CA LEU A 128 -12.78 -10.26 -9.55
C LEU A 128 -13.90 -11.31 -9.41
N GLY A 129 -13.68 -12.54 -9.88
CA GLY A 129 -14.60 -13.66 -9.67
C GLY A 129 -14.70 -14.15 -8.22
N GLU A 130 -13.75 -13.75 -7.37
CA GLU A 130 -13.75 -14.02 -5.91
C GLU A 130 -14.46 -12.92 -5.10
N VAL A 131 -14.99 -11.89 -5.75
CA VAL A 131 -15.75 -10.81 -5.12
C VAL A 131 -17.23 -11.18 -5.05
N LEU A 132 -17.81 -11.04 -3.87
CA LEU A 132 -19.27 -11.21 -3.73
C LEU A 132 -20.01 -9.94 -4.19
N PRO A 133 -21.23 -10.11 -4.76
CA PRO A 133 -22.02 -8.97 -5.21
C PRO A 133 -22.24 -7.93 -4.13
N GLU A 134 -22.29 -6.65 -4.50
CA GLU A 134 -22.54 -5.55 -3.55
C GLU A 134 -23.89 -5.65 -2.83
N SER A 135 -24.84 -6.39 -3.41
CA SER A 135 -26.17 -6.62 -2.84
C SER A 135 -26.21 -7.71 -1.75
N ILE A 136 -25.07 -8.34 -1.43
CA ILE A 136 -25.02 -9.38 -0.40
C ILE A 136 -25.33 -8.80 0.98
N ASP A 137 -26.02 -9.57 1.82
CA ASP A 137 -26.20 -9.20 3.22
C ASP A 137 -24.84 -9.11 3.93
N ALA A 138 -24.51 -7.93 4.46
CA ALA A 138 -23.25 -7.66 5.15
C ALA A 138 -22.98 -8.60 6.35
N SER A 139 -24.03 -9.26 6.93
CA SER A 139 -23.83 -10.29 7.95
C SER A 139 -23.07 -11.53 7.46
N GLN A 140 -22.93 -11.69 6.13
CA GLN A 140 -22.24 -12.80 5.46
C GLN A 140 -20.76 -12.50 5.16
N LEU A 141 -20.20 -11.42 5.70
CA LEU A 141 -18.76 -11.14 5.59
C LEU A 141 -17.96 -12.27 6.27
N ASP A 142 -17.13 -13.01 5.50
CA ASP A 142 -16.62 -14.34 5.89
C ASP A 142 -15.09 -14.53 5.75
N TRP A 143 -14.37 -13.53 5.27
CA TRP A 143 -12.90 -13.60 4.99
C TRP A 143 -12.47 -14.74 4.04
N GLN A 144 -13.40 -15.21 3.23
CA GLN A 144 -13.14 -16.14 2.12
C GLN A 144 -13.36 -15.44 0.76
N HIS A 145 -13.85 -14.20 0.79
CA HIS A 145 -14.14 -13.37 -0.36
C HIS A 145 -13.68 -11.93 -0.11
N PHE A 146 -13.45 -11.19 -1.20
CA PHE A 146 -13.30 -9.74 -1.13
C PHE A 146 -14.67 -9.06 -1.21
N PHE A 147 -14.80 -7.91 -0.56
CA PHE A 147 -16.07 -7.22 -0.42
C PHE A 147 -15.98 -5.77 -0.89
N HIS A 148 -17.04 -5.28 -1.51
CA HIS A 148 -17.21 -3.88 -1.84
C HIS A 148 -17.22 -3.01 -0.57
N LEU A 149 -16.83 -1.75 -0.72
CA LEU A 149 -16.77 -0.77 0.39
C LEU A 149 -18.10 -0.67 1.15
N LYS A 150 -19.23 -0.64 0.42
CA LYS A 150 -20.57 -0.60 1.00
C LYS A 150 -20.82 -1.76 1.96
N THR A 151 -20.51 -2.98 1.54
CA THR A 151 -20.67 -4.19 2.36
C THR A 151 -19.80 -4.12 3.63
N ILE A 152 -18.55 -3.64 3.53
CA ILE A 152 -17.68 -3.43 4.68
C ILE A 152 -18.32 -2.43 5.65
N TYR A 153 -18.82 -1.30 5.18
CA TYR A 153 -19.40 -0.27 6.01
C TYR A 153 -20.73 -0.69 6.68
N GLU A 154 -21.58 -1.40 5.95
CA GLU A 154 -22.80 -2.00 6.51
C GLU A 154 -22.48 -3.06 7.57
N TRP A 155 -21.39 -3.81 7.37
CA TRP A 155 -20.92 -4.77 8.37
C TRP A 155 -20.46 -4.06 9.66
N LEU A 156 -19.75 -2.93 9.56
CA LEU A 156 -19.36 -2.13 10.73
C LEU A 156 -20.60 -1.65 11.51
N ASP A 157 -21.64 -1.19 10.81
CA ASP A 157 -22.91 -0.77 11.42
C ASP A 157 -23.57 -1.96 12.17
N LYS A 158 -23.62 -3.14 11.55
CA LYS A 158 -24.15 -4.36 12.18
C LYS A 158 -23.33 -4.80 13.40
N MET A 159 -22.01 -4.60 13.38
CA MET A 159 -21.19 -4.88 14.58
C MET A 159 -21.52 -3.92 15.72
N ALA A 160 -21.79 -2.65 15.45
CA ALA A 160 -22.23 -1.71 16.48
C ALA A 160 -23.63 -2.06 17.02
N GLU A 161 -24.55 -2.47 16.17
CA GLU A 161 -25.88 -2.95 16.58
C GLU A 161 -25.80 -4.22 17.45
N LYS A 162 -24.93 -5.17 17.05
CA LYS A 162 -24.75 -6.44 17.77
C LYS A 162 -24.01 -6.29 19.10
N TYR A 163 -23.07 -5.35 19.18
CA TYR A 163 -22.22 -5.12 20.36
C TYR A 163 -22.29 -3.67 20.85
N PRO A 164 -23.48 -3.11 21.17
CA PRO A 164 -23.67 -1.68 21.41
C PRO A 164 -22.89 -1.13 22.62
N ALA A 165 -22.55 -1.98 23.59
CA ALA A 165 -21.72 -1.59 24.74
C ALA A 165 -20.22 -1.53 24.43
N ARG A 166 -19.79 -2.10 23.30
CA ARG A 166 -18.37 -2.26 22.97
C ARG A 166 -17.96 -1.58 21.68
N VAL A 167 -18.86 -1.43 20.72
CA VAL A 167 -18.56 -0.92 19.37
C VAL A 167 -19.25 0.39 19.14
N THR A 168 -18.48 1.40 18.78
CA THR A 168 -18.98 2.70 18.29
C THR A 168 -18.48 2.90 16.86
N VAL A 169 -19.39 3.16 15.94
CA VAL A 169 -19.03 3.56 14.57
C VAL A 169 -18.44 4.97 14.62
N LEU A 170 -17.32 5.14 13.91
CA LEU A 170 -16.62 6.41 13.76
C LEU A 170 -16.70 6.87 12.31
N ASP A 171 -16.73 8.19 12.14
CA ASP A 171 -16.65 8.86 10.85
C ASP A 171 -15.56 9.95 10.92
N MET A 172 -14.52 9.83 10.08
CA MET A 172 -13.48 10.84 9.94
C MET A 172 -13.90 12.02 9.07
N GLY A 173 -15.05 11.93 8.40
CA GLY A 173 -15.51 12.86 7.38
C GLY A 173 -15.46 12.27 5.99
N SER A 174 -15.57 13.13 4.99
CA SER A 174 -15.70 12.70 3.58
C SER A 174 -14.37 12.76 2.83
N SER A 175 -14.21 11.82 1.92
CA SER A 175 -13.18 11.81 0.88
C SER A 175 -13.44 12.86 -0.20
N THR A 176 -12.53 12.96 -1.15
CA THR A 176 -12.62 13.87 -2.30
C THR A 176 -13.90 13.69 -3.12
N GLN A 177 -14.38 12.45 -3.31
CA GLN A 177 -15.64 12.17 -4.04
C GLN A 177 -16.86 12.09 -3.12
N GLY A 178 -16.75 12.47 -1.83
CA GLY A 178 -17.84 12.54 -0.89
C GLY A 178 -18.21 11.20 -0.23
N ASN A 179 -17.40 10.15 -0.40
CA ASN A 179 -17.59 8.91 0.34
C ASN A 179 -17.13 9.08 1.81
N ALA A 180 -17.89 8.58 2.76
CA ALA A 180 -17.51 8.60 4.17
C ALA A 180 -16.22 7.78 4.40
N ILE A 181 -15.36 8.25 5.33
CA ILE A 181 -14.22 7.47 5.83
C ILE A 181 -14.65 6.88 7.17
N LYS A 182 -15.20 5.66 7.11
CA LYS A 182 -15.85 5.01 8.24
C LYS A 182 -14.94 3.99 8.91
N GLY A 183 -14.98 3.96 10.24
CA GLY A 183 -14.28 3.00 11.07
C GLY A 183 -15.07 2.67 12.35
N VAL A 184 -14.41 1.98 13.27
CA VAL A 184 -14.98 1.64 14.57
C VAL A 184 -13.99 1.90 15.70
N LYS A 185 -14.55 2.25 16.88
CA LYS A 185 -13.86 2.15 18.16
C LYS A 185 -14.43 0.95 18.92
N LEU A 186 -13.54 0.03 19.29
CA LEU A 186 -13.84 -1.02 20.25
C LEU A 186 -13.40 -0.53 21.63
N THR A 187 -14.36 -0.35 22.53
CA THR A 187 -14.10 0.20 23.86
C THR A 187 -13.74 -0.90 24.84
N SER A 188 -12.63 -0.72 25.55
CA SER A 188 -12.22 -1.56 26.69
C SER A 188 -12.96 -1.15 27.96
N ASN A 189 -13.02 -2.06 28.93
CA ASN A 189 -13.77 -1.84 30.18
C ASN A 189 -13.11 -0.82 31.14
N ASN A 190 -11.78 -0.65 31.08
CA ASN A 190 -11.03 0.05 32.14
C ASN A 190 -9.85 0.91 31.66
N ASN A 191 -9.62 1.08 30.37
CA ASN A 191 -8.40 1.74 29.92
C ASN A 191 -8.66 2.70 28.76
N ASN A 192 -8.06 3.89 28.85
CA ASN A 192 -8.16 4.90 27.78
C ASN A 192 -7.03 4.78 26.74
N LYS A 193 -6.09 3.85 26.92
CA LYS A 193 -4.97 3.70 25.99
C LYS A 193 -5.44 2.96 24.77
N ALA A 194 -5.11 3.50 23.60
CA ALA A 194 -5.62 3.01 22.34
C ALA A 194 -4.52 2.52 21.39
N ILE A 195 -4.90 1.54 20.60
CA ILE A 195 -4.22 1.08 19.39
C ILE A 195 -5.02 1.60 18.20
N PHE A 196 -4.36 2.32 17.30
CA PHE A 196 -4.93 2.84 16.07
C PHE A 196 -4.45 1.98 14.89
N ILE A 197 -5.39 1.55 14.05
CA ILE A 197 -5.10 0.78 12.84
C ILE A 197 -5.78 1.46 11.66
N GLU A 198 -5.00 1.81 10.64
CA GLU A 198 -5.52 2.22 9.34
C GLU A 198 -5.17 1.19 8.28
N SER A 199 -6.00 1.10 7.25
CA SER A 199 -5.74 0.28 6.08
C SER A 199 -6.38 0.84 4.82
N GLY A 200 -6.04 0.27 3.67
CA GLY A 200 -6.63 0.67 2.40
C GLY A 200 -6.27 2.09 1.96
N ILE A 201 -5.14 2.65 2.39
CA ILE A 201 -4.61 3.92 1.88
C ILE A 201 -4.24 3.79 0.40
N HIS A 202 -3.69 2.63 0.00
CA HIS A 202 -3.51 2.27 -1.41
C HIS A 202 -4.65 1.37 -1.87
N ALA A 203 -5.35 1.81 -2.88
CA ALA A 203 -6.63 1.24 -3.29
C ALA A 203 -6.57 -0.22 -3.74
N ARG A 204 -5.49 -0.63 -4.43
CA ARG A 204 -5.30 -1.99 -4.99
C ARG A 204 -4.97 -3.07 -3.97
N GLU A 205 -4.65 -2.67 -2.74
CA GLU A 205 -4.19 -3.55 -1.66
C GLU A 205 -5.37 -4.16 -0.89
N TRP A 206 -6.25 -4.89 -1.57
CA TRP A 206 -7.51 -5.39 -1.03
C TRP A 206 -7.37 -6.26 0.23
N ILE A 207 -6.22 -6.92 0.37
CA ILE A 207 -5.94 -7.75 1.55
C ILE A 207 -5.86 -6.93 2.84
N ALA A 208 -5.47 -5.65 2.78
CA ALA A 208 -5.34 -4.81 3.96
C ALA A 208 -6.71 -4.47 4.59
N PRO A 209 -7.73 -3.97 3.88
CA PRO A 209 -9.10 -3.85 4.40
C PRO A 209 -9.69 -5.18 4.90
N ALA A 210 -9.43 -6.28 4.20
CA ALA A 210 -9.89 -7.60 4.63
C ALA A 210 -9.26 -8.02 5.97
N ALA A 211 -7.95 -7.80 6.15
CA ALA A 211 -7.27 -8.05 7.41
C ALA A 211 -7.77 -7.16 8.55
N ALA A 212 -8.04 -5.87 8.27
CA ALA A 212 -8.58 -4.96 9.27
C ALA A 212 -9.96 -5.41 9.79
N THR A 213 -10.86 -5.85 8.90
CA THR A 213 -12.17 -6.39 9.31
C THR A 213 -12.04 -7.71 10.07
N TYR A 214 -11.08 -8.57 9.68
CA TYR A 214 -10.77 -9.79 10.44
C TYR A 214 -10.32 -9.49 11.87
N ILE A 215 -9.45 -8.51 12.05
CA ILE A 215 -8.96 -8.08 13.36
C ILE A 215 -10.12 -7.59 14.23
N ILE A 216 -11.02 -6.78 13.69
CA ILE A 216 -12.25 -6.33 14.39
C ILE A 216 -13.05 -7.55 14.86
N ASN A 217 -13.27 -8.52 13.97
CA ASN A 217 -14.02 -9.72 14.31
C ASN A 217 -13.33 -10.54 15.42
N GLN A 218 -12.02 -10.76 15.34
CA GLN A 218 -11.28 -11.51 16.36
C GLN A 218 -11.36 -10.84 17.74
N LEU A 219 -11.21 -9.52 17.80
CA LEU A 219 -11.33 -8.76 19.05
C LEU A 219 -12.74 -8.83 19.68
N LEU A 220 -13.78 -9.06 18.87
CA LEU A 220 -15.17 -9.15 19.34
C LEU A 220 -15.61 -10.57 19.65
N THR A 221 -15.11 -11.58 18.94
CA THR A 221 -15.71 -12.93 18.93
C THR A 221 -14.79 -14.06 19.37
N SER A 222 -13.47 -13.82 19.41
CA SER A 222 -12.49 -14.87 19.76
C SER A 222 -12.73 -15.44 21.14
N GLN A 223 -12.60 -16.77 21.26
CA GLN A 223 -12.64 -17.49 22.54
C GLN A 223 -11.26 -17.69 23.15
N ASP A 224 -10.18 -17.28 22.46
CA ASP A 224 -8.82 -17.30 23.03
C ASP A 224 -8.73 -16.32 24.21
N PRO A 225 -8.39 -16.80 25.43
CA PRO A 225 -8.29 -15.95 26.61
C PRO A 225 -7.28 -14.79 26.45
N ASN A 226 -6.21 -14.98 25.66
CA ASN A 226 -5.21 -13.94 25.43
C ASN A 226 -5.78 -12.84 24.53
N VAL A 227 -6.56 -13.20 23.49
CA VAL A 227 -7.25 -12.24 22.63
C VAL A 227 -8.30 -11.49 23.43
N GLN A 228 -9.08 -12.19 24.26
CA GLN A 228 -10.09 -11.54 25.12
C GLN A 228 -9.44 -10.57 26.12
N LYS A 229 -8.31 -10.95 26.71
CA LYS A 229 -7.54 -10.06 27.58
C LYS A 229 -7.14 -8.79 26.83
N LEU A 230 -6.51 -8.94 25.68
CA LEU A 230 -6.04 -7.83 24.86
C LEU A 230 -7.20 -6.90 24.43
N ALA A 231 -8.33 -7.47 23.99
CA ALA A 231 -9.53 -6.75 23.62
C ALA A 231 -10.19 -6.00 24.79
N ASN A 232 -9.96 -6.41 26.03
CA ASN A 232 -10.49 -5.78 27.23
C ASN A 232 -9.50 -4.82 27.92
N GLU A 233 -8.21 -4.90 27.60
CA GLU A 233 -7.18 -4.04 28.19
C GLU A 233 -7.03 -2.70 27.43
N TYR A 234 -7.30 -2.68 26.10
CA TYR A 234 -7.04 -1.53 25.25
C TYR A 234 -8.29 -1.11 24.46
N ASN A 235 -8.38 0.17 24.15
CA ASN A 235 -9.27 0.66 23.11
C ASN A 235 -8.65 0.38 21.74
N TRP A 236 -9.47 -0.01 20.78
CA TRP A 236 -9.04 -0.25 19.40
C TRP A 236 -9.79 0.69 18.46
N ILE A 237 -9.07 1.49 17.72
CA ILE A 237 -9.63 2.41 16.73
C ILE A 237 -9.18 1.90 15.37
N ILE A 238 -10.12 1.42 14.56
CA ILE A 238 -9.79 0.71 13.32
C ILE A 238 -10.59 1.31 12.16
N PHE A 239 -9.87 1.77 11.14
CA PHE A 239 -10.43 2.25 9.88
C PHE A 239 -10.04 1.29 8.75
N PRO A 240 -10.95 0.43 8.29
CA PRO A 240 -10.64 -0.58 7.27
C PRO A 240 -10.28 0.00 5.90
N CYS A 241 -10.77 1.21 5.58
CA CYS A 241 -10.47 1.85 4.30
C CYS A 241 -10.40 3.37 4.44
N VAL A 242 -9.19 3.94 4.41
CA VAL A 242 -8.98 5.40 4.49
C VAL A 242 -8.93 6.08 3.13
N ASN A 243 -8.94 5.31 2.02
CA ASN A 243 -9.06 5.78 0.64
C ASN A 243 -10.30 5.16 -0.03
N PRO A 244 -11.50 5.54 0.40
CA PRO A 244 -12.74 4.92 -0.08
C PRO A 244 -12.97 5.13 -1.58
N ASP A 245 -12.56 6.26 -2.12
CA ASP A 245 -12.72 6.61 -3.54
C ASP A 245 -11.87 5.70 -4.43
N GLY A 246 -10.58 5.58 -4.08
CA GLY A 246 -9.67 4.69 -4.79
C GLY A 246 -10.11 3.23 -4.69
N TYR A 247 -10.52 2.78 -3.48
CA TYR A 247 -10.97 1.41 -3.26
C TYR A 247 -12.19 1.06 -4.13
N LYS A 248 -13.23 1.90 -4.17
CA LYS A 248 -14.37 1.73 -5.08
C LYS A 248 -13.91 1.65 -6.54
N TYR A 249 -13.03 2.55 -6.93
CA TYR A 249 -12.52 2.62 -8.30
C TYR A 249 -11.84 1.33 -8.75
N THR A 250 -11.20 0.58 -7.83
CA THR A 250 -10.57 -0.71 -8.15
C THR A 250 -11.57 -1.82 -8.49
N PHE A 251 -12.82 -1.73 -8.05
CA PHE A 251 -13.88 -2.68 -8.42
C PHE A 251 -14.58 -2.27 -9.71
N GLU A 252 -14.74 -0.98 -9.92
CA GLU A 252 -15.58 -0.44 -10.98
C GLU A 252 -14.82 -0.22 -12.30
N HIS A 253 -13.52 0.15 -12.20
CA HIS A 253 -12.76 0.65 -13.35
C HIS A 253 -11.36 0.05 -13.51
N ASP A 254 -10.49 0.15 -12.49
CA ASP A 254 -9.09 -0.28 -12.62
C ASP A 254 -8.62 -1.02 -11.36
N ARG A 255 -8.54 -2.35 -11.45
CA ARG A 255 -8.11 -3.21 -10.34
C ARG A 255 -6.73 -2.86 -9.79
N MET A 256 -5.88 -2.26 -10.60
CA MET A 256 -4.51 -1.91 -10.21
C MET A 256 -4.34 -0.46 -9.74
N TRP A 257 -5.45 0.28 -9.58
CA TRP A 257 -5.42 1.66 -9.10
C TRP A 257 -4.86 1.75 -7.68
N ARG A 258 -3.92 2.70 -7.45
CA ARG A 258 -3.25 2.90 -6.15
C ARG A 258 -3.73 4.15 -5.41
N LYS A 259 -3.80 5.29 -6.11
CA LYS A 259 -3.94 6.65 -5.58
C LYS A 259 -5.37 6.96 -5.10
N ASN A 260 -5.61 8.15 -4.52
CA ASN A 260 -6.97 8.66 -4.35
C ASN A 260 -7.57 9.09 -5.71
N ARG A 261 -8.67 9.85 -5.69
CA ARG A 261 -9.38 10.23 -6.94
C ARG A 261 -9.46 11.74 -7.17
N GLN A 262 -8.61 12.55 -6.53
CA GLN A 262 -8.51 13.99 -6.75
C GLN A 262 -8.11 14.28 -8.21
N LEU A 263 -8.70 15.33 -8.80
CA LEU A 263 -8.43 15.73 -10.18
C LEU A 263 -7.33 16.79 -10.24
N PHE A 264 -6.34 16.57 -11.12
CA PHE A 264 -5.26 17.53 -11.44
C PHE A 264 -5.16 17.69 -12.95
N GLY A 265 -5.84 18.68 -13.51
CA GLY A 265 -5.93 18.82 -14.97
C GLY A 265 -6.62 17.59 -15.57
N THR A 266 -5.90 16.85 -16.42
CA THR A 266 -6.34 15.56 -16.98
C THR A 266 -5.94 14.35 -16.15
N CYS A 267 -5.05 14.53 -15.17
CA CYS A 267 -4.54 13.46 -14.31
C CYS A 267 -5.36 13.33 -13.04
N ARG A 268 -5.40 12.13 -12.46
CA ARG A 268 -6.12 11.86 -11.22
C ARG A 268 -5.24 11.18 -10.17
N GLY A 269 -5.50 11.57 -8.94
CA GLY A 269 -5.00 10.93 -7.74
C GLY A 269 -3.62 11.39 -7.29
N VAL A 270 -3.47 11.31 -5.98
CA VAL A 270 -2.24 11.49 -5.21
C VAL A 270 -1.97 10.19 -4.48
N ASP A 271 -0.72 9.81 -4.35
CA ASP A 271 -0.30 8.77 -3.41
C ASP A 271 -0.44 9.32 -1.99
N LEU A 272 -1.51 8.91 -1.30
CA LEU A 272 -1.82 9.41 0.03
C LEU A 272 -0.69 9.11 1.03
N ASN A 273 0.07 8.02 0.81
CA ASN A 273 1.22 7.66 1.65
C ASN A 273 2.53 8.37 1.21
N ARG A 274 2.40 9.48 0.48
CA ARG A 274 3.45 10.46 0.16
C ARG A 274 3.00 11.88 0.49
N ASN A 275 1.77 12.06 0.97
CA ASN A 275 1.14 13.37 1.12
C ASN A 275 1.18 13.93 2.55
N TYR A 276 1.67 13.17 3.54
CA TYR A 276 1.80 13.66 4.92
C TYR A 276 2.90 14.73 5.07
N PRO A 277 2.74 15.69 6.01
CA PRO A 277 3.63 16.85 6.09
C PRO A 277 5.06 16.52 6.52
N ASP A 278 5.27 15.45 7.27
CA ASP A 278 6.60 15.09 7.75
C ASP A 278 7.56 14.81 6.58
N HIS A 279 8.57 15.64 6.40
CA HIS A 279 9.57 15.58 5.32
C HIS A 279 8.97 15.41 3.92
N TRP A 280 7.78 16.01 3.69
CA TRP A 280 7.05 15.90 2.43
C TRP A 280 7.94 16.14 1.20
N ASN A 281 7.80 15.28 0.19
CA ASN A 281 8.45 15.34 -1.13
C ASN A 281 9.99 15.50 -1.07
N SER A 282 10.64 14.92 -0.06
CA SER A 282 12.09 14.99 0.09
C SER A 282 12.82 13.81 -0.55
N THR A 283 12.21 12.61 -0.57
CA THR A 283 12.78 11.40 -1.19
C THR A 283 11.70 10.35 -1.50
N GLY A 284 11.90 9.55 -2.55
CA GLY A 284 11.03 8.42 -2.89
C GLY A 284 9.59 8.81 -3.20
N SER A 285 9.40 9.99 -3.77
CA SER A 285 8.12 10.54 -4.22
C SER A 285 8.32 11.41 -5.46
N SER A 286 7.25 11.69 -6.18
CA SER A 286 7.26 12.48 -7.41
C SER A 286 6.42 13.76 -7.29
N SER A 287 6.84 14.81 -7.98
CA SER A 287 6.03 16.02 -8.22
C SER A 287 5.22 15.95 -9.53
N ASP A 288 5.33 14.84 -10.28
CA ASP A 288 4.61 14.63 -11.52
C ASP A 288 3.27 13.93 -11.26
N PRO A 289 2.11 14.54 -11.56
CA PRO A 289 0.79 13.96 -11.31
C PRO A 289 0.50 12.68 -12.13
N THR A 290 1.28 12.40 -13.17
CA THR A 290 1.15 11.16 -13.95
C THR A 290 1.70 9.94 -13.20
N ARG A 291 2.62 10.15 -12.26
CA ARG A 291 3.32 9.12 -11.54
C ARG A 291 2.44 8.48 -10.47
N TYR A 292 2.68 7.17 -10.22
CA TYR A 292 1.98 6.42 -9.17
C TYR A 292 2.35 6.86 -7.75
N ASP A 293 3.53 7.50 -7.58
CA ASP A 293 4.11 8.00 -6.34
C ASP A 293 4.00 9.53 -6.20
N PHE A 294 3.08 10.17 -6.93
CA PHE A 294 2.84 11.61 -6.88
C PHE A 294 2.43 12.06 -5.48
N ALA A 295 3.22 12.96 -4.90
CA ALA A 295 3.06 13.43 -3.51
C ALA A 295 1.96 14.49 -3.32
N GLY A 296 1.29 14.91 -4.40
CA GLY A 296 0.34 16.00 -4.38
C GLY A 296 0.98 17.38 -4.59
N PRO A 297 0.18 18.44 -4.73
CA PRO A 297 0.67 19.80 -4.99
C PRO A 297 1.30 20.45 -3.74
N SER A 298 0.97 19.96 -2.55
CA SER A 298 1.54 20.41 -1.28
C SER A 298 1.34 19.35 -0.19
N ALA A 299 2.10 19.49 0.90
CA ALA A 299 1.94 18.65 2.07
C ALA A 299 0.50 18.71 2.61
N GLY A 300 -0.12 17.56 2.84
CA GLY A 300 -1.49 17.46 3.33
C GLY A 300 -2.55 18.06 2.41
N SER A 301 -2.30 18.09 1.09
CA SER A 301 -3.25 18.63 0.12
C SER A 301 -4.54 17.83 0.01
N GLU A 302 -4.49 16.53 0.26
CA GLU A 302 -5.60 15.62 0.03
C GLU A 302 -6.56 15.55 1.23
N LEU A 303 -7.87 15.53 0.95
CA LEU A 303 -8.89 15.49 2.00
C LEU A 303 -8.72 14.24 2.89
N GLU A 304 -8.47 13.09 2.31
CA GLU A 304 -8.26 11.84 3.04
C GLU A 304 -7.09 11.96 4.04
N THR A 305 -5.97 12.55 3.60
CA THR A 305 -4.81 12.84 4.46
C THR A 305 -5.17 13.81 5.57
N GLN A 306 -5.87 14.91 5.23
CA GLN A 306 -6.31 15.92 6.21
C GLN A 306 -7.22 15.31 7.27
N ARG A 307 -8.20 14.48 6.87
CA ARG A 307 -9.14 13.83 7.77
C ARG A 307 -8.44 12.92 8.77
N LEU A 308 -7.45 12.13 8.31
CA LEU A 308 -6.69 11.28 9.22
C LEU A 308 -5.84 12.10 10.18
N ILE A 309 -5.16 13.13 9.70
CA ILE A 309 -4.37 14.06 10.53
C ILE A 309 -5.25 14.73 11.59
N GLU A 310 -6.39 15.30 11.18
CA GLU A 310 -7.34 15.96 12.07
C GLU A 310 -7.87 14.99 13.13
N PHE A 311 -8.26 13.77 12.70
CA PHE A 311 -8.77 12.75 13.61
C PHE A 311 -7.72 12.34 14.66
N ILE A 312 -6.50 12.03 14.24
CA ILE A 312 -5.41 11.66 15.15
C ILE A 312 -5.10 12.81 16.11
N ARG A 313 -4.91 14.05 15.63
CA ARG A 313 -4.62 15.22 16.46
C ARG A 313 -5.71 15.48 17.51
N ALA A 314 -6.98 15.28 17.14
CA ALA A 314 -8.11 15.47 18.07
C ALA A 314 -8.20 14.35 19.13
N ASN A 315 -7.66 13.17 18.86
CA ASN A 315 -7.86 11.99 19.68
C ASN A 315 -6.58 11.43 20.33
N VAL A 316 -5.38 11.77 19.85
CA VAL A 316 -4.11 11.17 20.34
C VAL A 316 -3.94 11.36 21.85
N GLY A 317 -4.23 12.55 22.39
CA GLY A 317 -4.19 12.82 23.84
C GLY A 317 -5.41 12.27 24.59
N LYS A 318 -6.62 12.43 24.04
CA LYS A 318 -7.88 12.01 24.64
C LYS A 318 -7.98 10.49 24.78
N GLU A 319 -7.63 9.75 23.72
CA GLU A 319 -7.66 8.29 23.69
C GLU A 319 -6.33 7.68 24.10
N GLN A 320 -5.30 8.51 24.36
CA GLN A 320 -3.94 8.08 24.65
C GLN A 320 -3.44 7.03 23.64
N ILE A 321 -3.51 7.37 22.33
CA ILE A 321 -3.05 6.46 21.27
C ILE A 321 -1.56 6.21 21.44
N LYS A 322 -1.17 4.98 21.71
CA LYS A 322 0.22 4.55 21.95
C LYS A 322 0.80 3.74 20.82
N THR A 323 -0.06 3.19 19.98
CA THR A 323 0.35 2.37 18.83
C THR A 323 -0.42 2.79 17.59
N TYR A 324 0.31 2.94 16.50
CA TYR A 324 -0.18 3.21 15.15
C TYR A 324 0.26 2.10 14.21
N ILE A 325 -0.67 1.46 13.53
CA ILE A 325 -0.40 0.41 12.54
C ILE A 325 -1.04 0.79 11.22
N ALA A 326 -0.24 0.85 10.15
CA ALA A 326 -0.68 1.01 8.78
C ALA A 326 -0.59 -0.35 8.07
N LEU A 327 -1.73 -0.88 7.59
CA LEU A 327 -1.76 -2.14 6.87
C LEU A 327 -1.70 -1.91 5.37
N HIS A 328 -0.67 -2.47 4.75
CA HIS A 328 -0.36 -2.45 3.33
C HIS A 328 -0.15 -3.84 2.75
N SER A 329 0.00 -3.94 1.49
CA SER A 329 0.56 -5.09 0.80
C SER A 329 1.36 -4.62 -0.44
N TYR A 330 2.36 -5.39 -0.84
CA TYR A 330 2.82 -6.66 -0.31
C TYR A 330 4.33 -6.64 -0.14
N SER A 331 4.93 -7.48 0.64
CA SER A 331 6.37 -7.81 0.64
C SER A 331 6.78 -8.61 1.89
N GLN A 332 5.84 -8.92 2.79
CA GLN A 332 6.11 -9.62 4.06
C GLN A 332 7.13 -8.86 4.93
N MET A 333 6.82 -7.62 5.27
CA MET A 333 7.69 -6.74 6.06
C MET A 333 6.92 -6.09 7.21
N LEU A 334 7.61 -5.89 8.34
CA LEU A 334 7.14 -5.16 9.52
C LEU A 334 8.11 -3.99 9.75
N MET A 335 7.76 -2.83 9.23
CA MET A 335 8.65 -1.68 9.19
C MET A 335 8.24 -0.61 10.19
N PHE A 336 9.23 0.10 10.73
CA PHE A 336 9.05 1.20 11.68
C PHE A 336 9.84 2.44 11.22
N PRO A 337 9.63 3.64 11.82
CA PRO A 337 10.28 4.86 11.39
C PRO A 337 11.82 4.83 11.49
N TYR A 338 12.51 5.56 10.62
CA TYR A 338 11.96 6.46 9.60
C TYR A 338 12.07 5.86 8.20
N GLY A 339 11.24 6.37 7.27
CA GLY A 339 11.35 6.06 5.84
C GLY A 339 12.23 7.03 5.06
N TYR A 340 12.36 8.28 5.50
CA TYR A 340 13.08 9.32 4.77
C TYR A 340 14.58 9.42 5.12
N THR A 341 15.03 8.84 6.23
CA THR A 341 16.41 8.94 6.71
C THR A 341 16.92 7.66 7.37
N LYS A 342 18.25 7.50 7.40
CA LYS A 342 18.93 6.45 8.19
C LYS A 342 19.06 6.78 9.67
N GLU A 343 18.70 7.98 10.07
CA GLU A 343 18.74 8.36 11.47
C GLU A 343 17.74 7.53 12.27
N ARG A 344 18.20 7.07 13.44
CA ARG A 344 17.40 6.20 14.29
C ARG A 344 16.49 6.99 15.20
N VAL A 345 15.26 6.55 15.33
CA VAL A 345 14.34 7.04 16.35
C VAL A 345 14.87 6.74 17.76
N SER A 346 14.48 7.50 18.76
CA SER A 346 14.99 7.38 20.13
C SER A 346 14.73 6.00 20.76
N ASN A 347 13.68 5.32 20.34
CA ASN A 347 13.27 3.98 20.80
C ASN A 347 13.50 2.89 19.73
N TYR A 348 14.49 3.10 18.84
CA TYR A 348 14.80 2.18 17.73
C TYR A 348 14.98 0.72 18.19
N ASP A 349 15.76 0.51 19.25
CA ASP A 349 16.07 -0.85 19.72
C ASP A 349 14.81 -1.57 20.24
N ASP A 350 13.89 -0.85 20.88
CA ASP A 350 12.60 -1.41 21.32
C ASP A 350 11.73 -1.78 20.10
N LEU A 351 11.59 -0.88 19.13
CA LEU A 351 10.83 -1.16 17.91
C LEU A 351 11.43 -2.34 17.14
N GLN A 352 12.75 -2.41 17.03
CA GLN A 352 13.44 -3.53 16.38
C GLN A 352 13.21 -4.85 17.14
N GLU A 353 13.22 -4.82 18.48
CA GLU A 353 12.91 -5.99 19.31
C GLU A 353 11.47 -6.46 19.09
N PHE A 354 10.49 -5.54 19.14
CA PHE A 354 9.08 -5.86 18.96
C PHE A 354 8.81 -6.45 17.57
N GLY A 355 9.35 -5.84 16.53
CA GLY A 355 9.21 -6.33 15.17
C GLY A 355 9.84 -7.70 14.95
N LYS A 356 11.02 -7.98 15.54
CA LYS A 356 11.64 -9.32 15.49
C LYS A 356 10.82 -10.37 16.22
N LYS A 357 10.27 -10.05 17.39
CA LYS A 357 9.34 -10.94 18.12
C LYS A 357 8.11 -11.25 17.29
N ALA A 358 7.52 -10.24 16.65
CA ALA A 358 6.36 -10.39 15.78
C ALA A 358 6.68 -11.27 14.56
N SER A 359 7.81 -11.03 13.88
CA SER A 359 8.27 -11.88 12.78
C SER A 359 8.46 -13.33 13.19
N ALA A 360 9.03 -13.58 14.37
CA ALA A 360 9.20 -14.91 14.91
C ALA A 360 7.85 -15.58 15.24
N ALA A 361 6.87 -14.82 15.74
CA ALA A 361 5.53 -15.33 16.01
C ALA A 361 4.79 -15.72 14.72
N ILE A 362 4.86 -14.89 13.67
CA ILE A 362 4.32 -15.25 12.35
C ILE A 362 5.00 -16.52 11.82
N LYS A 363 6.34 -16.61 11.92
CA LYS A 363 7.08 -17.80 11.48
C LYS A 363 6.63 -19.06 12.21
N ALA A 364 6.38 -18.97 13.51
CA ALA A 364 5.89 -20.10 14.31
C ALA A 364 4.45 -20.50 13.93
N GLU A 365 3.59 -19.54 13.58
CA GLU A 365 2.19 -19.77 13.19
C GLU A 365 2.06 -20.39 11.80
N SER A 366 2.70 -19.78 10.80
CA SER A 366 2.43 -20.07 9.39
C SER A 366 3.65 -20.55 8.59
N GLY A 367 4.84 -20.53 9.18
CA GLY A 367 6.09 -20.82 8.49
C GLY A 367 6.57 -19.68 7.56
N ARG A 368 5.86 -18.55 7.48
CA ARG A 368 6.23 -17.41 6.63
C ARG A 368 7.32 -16.56 7.28
N ASP A 369 8.23 -16.10 6.45
CA ASP A 369 9.28 -15.19 6.87
C ASP A 369 8.85 -13.74 6.59
N TYR A 370 8.81 -12.94 7.66
CA TYR A 370 8.63 -11.49 7.59
C TYR A 370 9.92 -10.81 8.04
N VAL A 371 10.34 -9.79 7.30
CA VAL A 371 11.52 -8.99 7.66
C VAL A 371 11.09 -7.81 8.52
N SER A 372 11.86 -7.47 9.57
CA SER A 372 11.60 -6.28 10.37
C SER A 372 12.83 -5.37 10.44
N GLY A 373 12.61 -4.07 10.26
CA GLY A 373 13.63 -3.03 10.29
C GLY A 373 13.05 -1.64 10.07
N SER A 374 13.92 -0.59 10.04
CA SER A 374 13.44 0.73 9.62
C SER A 374 13.00 0.69 8.16
N LEU A 375 11.97 1.47 7.80
CA LEU A 375 11.43 1.49 6.45
C LEU A 375 12.53 1.86 5.43
N TYR A 376 13.36 2.87 5.77
CA TYR A 376 14.47 3.31 4.92
C TYR A 376 15.42 2.18 4.52
N GLU A 377 15.80 1.32 5.49
CA GLU A 377 16.77 0.24 5.27
C GLU A 377 16.13 -1.02 4.71
N THR A 378 14.84 -1.25 5.02
CA THR A 378 14.17 -2.53 4.74
C THR A 378 13.59 -2.59 3.32
N ILE A 379 12.94 -1.50 2.86
CA ILE A 379 12.31 -1.49 1.54
C ILE A 379 12.97 -0.47 0.58
N TYR A 380 12.75 0.81 0.76
CA TYR A 380 13.38 1.91 0.01
C TYR A 380 13.16 3.24 0.73
N PRO A 381 14.02 4.26 0.53
CA PRO A 381 13.79 5.58 1.06
C PRO A 381 12.49 6.18 0.54
N SER A 382 11.64 6.66 1.45
CA SER A 382 10.42 7.38 1.08
C SER A 382 10.00 8.35 2.17
N SER A 383 9.40 9.47 1.79
CA SER A 383 8.97 10.54 2.68
C SER A 383 7.48 10.86 2.53
N GLY A 384 6.94 11.61 3.48
CA GLY A 384 5.53 11.97 3.48
C GLY A 384 4.59 10.81 3.76
N GLY A 385 5.06 9.77 4.46
CA GLY A 385 4.27 8.62 4.87
C GLY A 385 3.50 8.84 6.16
N SER A 386 2.38 8.12 6.33
CA SER A 386 1.51 8.20 7.50
C SER A 386 2.21 7.76 8.78
N MET A 387 3.01 6.71 8.71
CA MET A 387 3.74 6.14 9.85
C MET A 387 4.77 7.12 10.43
N ASP A 388 5.59 7.74 9.58
CA ASP A 388 6.61 8.70 10.00
C ASP A 388 5.95 9.92 10.65
N TRP A 389 4.90 10.45 10.02
CA TRP A 389 4.11 11.53 10.58
C TRP A 389 3.47 11.17 11.93
N ALA A 390 2.88 9.98 12.05
CA ALA A 390 2.27 9.53 13.30
C ALA A 390 3.30 9.43 14.43
N HIS A 391 4.52 8.99 14.14
CA HIS A 391 5.60 8.92 15.12
C HIS A 391 6.17 10.33 15.44
N ALA A 392 6.61 11.08 14.43
CA ALA A 392 7.36 12.31 14.60
C ALA A 392 6.48 13.48 15.04
N GLU A 393 5.33 13.70 14.40
CA GLU A 393 4.47 14.86 14.66
C GLU A 393 3.31 14.57 15.61
N ALA A 394 2.66 13.41 15.52
CA ALA A 394 1.59 13.07 16.45
C ALA A 394 2.10 12.48 17.77
N GLY A 395 3.40 12.16 17.87
CA GLY A 395 4.05 11.70 19.09
C GLY A 395 3.64 10.29 19.53
N ILE A 396 3.23 9.45 18.59
CA ILE A 396 2.84 8.06 18.87
C ILE A 396 4.12 7.20 18.93
N PRO A 397 4.48 6.66 20.10
CA PRO A 397 5.79 6.05 20.28
C PRO A 397 5.99 4.74 19.50
N ILE A 398 4.92 4.00 19.23
CA ILE A 398 4.97 2.71 18.52
C ILE A 398 4.24 2.90 17.19
N ALA A 399 4.99 2.97 16.11
CA ALA A 399 4.44 3.13 14.77
C ALA A 399 5.04 2.07 13.83
N TYR A 400 4.17 1.38 13.10
CA TYR A 400 4.58 0.38 12.12
C TYR A 400 3.77 0.48 10.84
N THR A 401 4.44 0.20 9.73
CA THR A 401 3.82 -0.16 8.44
C THR A 401 4.04 -1.64 8.20
N PHE A 402 2.97 -2.36 7.94
CA PHE A 402 3.00 -3.79 7.60
C PHE A 402 2.80 -3.94 6.10
N GLU A 403 3.75 -4.58 5.43
CA GLU A 403 3.55 -5.14 4.10
C GLU A 403 3.16 -6.61 4.26
N LEU A 404 1.90 -6.91 3.98
CA LEU A 404 1.32 -8.23 4.18
C LEU A 404 1.84 -9.27 3.17
N ARG A 405 1.19 -10.45 3.10
CA ARG A 405 1.62 -11.58 2.26
C ARG A 405 1.89 -11.20 0.82
N GLY A 406 2.82 -11.92 0.24
CA GLY A 406 3.38 -11.80 -1.09
C GLY A 406 4.86 -11.48 -0.95
N PRO A 407 5.80 -12.45 -1.14
CA PRO A 407 7.22 -12.14 -1.16
C PRO A 407 7.53 -11.18 -2.33
N PRO A 408 8.63 -10.41 -2.28
CA PRO A 408 8.96 -9.43 -3.32
C PRO A 408 9.00 -9.97 -4.74
N ASP A 409 9.17 -11.29 -4.90
CA ASP A 409 9.15 -11.99 -6.19
C ASP A 409 7.82 -12.74 -6.43
N SER A 410 6.73 -12.34 -5.78
CA SER A 410 5.39 -12.90 -5.97
C SER A 410 4.92 -12.73 -7.41
N GLN A 411 4.30 -13.79 -7.94
CA GLN A 411 3.61 -13.72 -9.22
C GLN A 411 2.22 -13.06 -9.15
N ASP A 412 1.72 -12.86 -7.93
CA ASP A 412 0.35 -12.35 -7.71
C ASP A 412 0.33 -10.83 -7.51
N LEU A 413 1.47 -10.21 -7.21
CA LEU A 413 1.56 -8.80 -6.92
C LEU A 413 0.51 -8.40 -5.86
N PHE A 414 -0.41 -7.48 -6.24
CA PHE A 414 -1.54 -7.04 -5.42
C PHE A 414 -2.81 -7.91 -5.59
N ILE A 415 -2.73 -8.96 -6.44
CA ILE A 415 -3.87 -9.83 -6.79
C ILE A 415 -3.79 -11.12 -5.98
N LEU A 416 -3.76 -10.99 -4.67
CA LEU A 416 -3.72 -12.15 -3.78
C LEU A 416 -5.03 -12.94 -3.88
N PRO A 417 -4.99 -14.28 -4.05
CA PRO A 417 -6.20 -15.12 -4.07
C PRO A 417 -7.00 -15.03 -2.76
N ALA A 418 -8.32 -15.11 -2.83
CA ALA A 418 -9.19 -14.99 -1.67
C ALA A 418 -8.93 -16.06 -0.59
N VAL A 419 -8.46 -17.24 -0.98
CA VAL A 419 -8.04 -18.30 -0.04
C VAL A 419 -6.91 -17.85 0.91
N GLU A 420 -6.13 -16.85 0.53
CA GLU A 420 -5.05 -16.27 1.33
C GLU A 420 -5.54 -15.19 2.32
N ILE A 421 -6.81 -14.76 2.28
CA ILE A 421 -7.33 -13.69 3.14
C ILE A 421 -7.19 -14.06 4.62
N GLN A 422 -7.81 -15.16 5.03
CA GLN A 422 -7.83 -15.55 6.43
C GLN A 422 -6.44 -15.86 6.99
N PRO A 423 -5.57 -16.63 6.30
CA PRO A 423 -4.21 -16.85 6.78
C PRO A 423 -3.38 -15.55 6.90
N THR A 424 -3.50 -14.64 5.92
CA THR A 424 -2.79 -13.35 5.95
C THR A 424 -3.27 -12.46 7.09
N ALA A 425 -4.58 -12.39 7.29
CA ALA A 425 -5.18 -11.59 8.35
C ALA A 425 -4.84 -12.14 9.74
N SER A 426 -4.71 -13.47 9.89
CA SER A 426 -4.25 -14.11 11.12
C SER A 426 -2.80 -13.74 11.43
N GLU A 427 -1.91 -13.78 10.44
CA GLU A 427 -0.52 -13.33 10.58
C GLU A 427 -0.42 -11.86 11.01
N ALA A 428 -1.20 -10.98 10.36
CA ALA A 428 -1.25 -9.57 10.72
C ALA A 428 -1.70 -9.37 12.19
N PHE A 429 -2.74 -10.08 12.60
CA PHE A 429 -3.24 -10.00 13.97
C PHE A 429 -2.22 -10.56 14.98
N THR A 430 -1.57 -11.66 14.67
CA THR A 430 -0.49 -12.24 15.51
C THR A 430 0.68 -11.25 15.66
N ALA A 431 1.09 -10.58 14.59
CA ALA A 431 2.12 -9.54 14.66
C ALA A 431 1.70 -8.38 15.56
N ILE A 432 0.48 -7.86 15.39
CA ILE A 432 -0.04 -6.74 16.19
C ILE A 432 -0.11 -7.13 17.68
N ARG A 433 -0.66 -8.31 18.00
CA ARG A 433 -0.70 -8.81 19.39
C ARG A 433 0.69 -8.82 19.99
N THR A 434 1.64 -9.43 19.30
CA THR A 434 3.01 -9.60 19.79
C THR A 434 3.69 -8.24 20.02
N ILE A 435 3.51 -7.27 19.12
CA ILE A 435 4.04 -5.92 19.30
C ILE A 435 3.41 -5.24 20.51
N VAL A 436 2.09 -5.31 20.68
CA VAL A 436 1.38 -4.69 21.79
C VAL A 436 1.79 -5.31 23.11
N GLU A 437 1.88 -6.64 23.20
CA GLU A 437 2.30 -7.36 24.40
C GLU A 437 3.76 -7.00 24.78
N ALA A 438 4.68 -7.02 23.81
CA ALA A 438 6.08 -6.66 24.05
C ALA A 438 6.24 -5.20 24.50
N ALA A 439 5.47 -4.29 23.91
CA ALA A 439 5.46 -2.88 24.28
C ALA A 439 4.86 -2.66 25.68
N ALA A 440 3.84 -3.43 26.06
CA ALA A 440 3.26 -3.41 27.41
C ALA A 440 4.28 -3.87 28.46
N GLU A 441 5.06 -4.93 28.20
CA GLU A 441 6.16 -5.38 29.05
C GLU A 441 7.21 -4.28 29.28
N LYS A 442 7.53 -3.50 28.26
CA LYS A 442 8.45 -2.35 28.33
C LYS A 442 7.83 -1.09 28.97
N GLY A 443 6.53 -1.10 29.27
CA GLY A 443 5.85 -0.02 29.98
C GLY A 443 5.29 1.10 29.09
N TYR A 444 5.19 0.94 27.79
CA TYR A 444 4.65 1.94 26.86
C TYR A 444 3.17 2.28 27.11
N TYR A 445 2.44 1.40 27.77
CA TYR A 445 1.02 1.59 28.13
C TYR A 445 0.79 1.91 29.60
N LYS A 446 1.84 2.29 30.34
CA LYS A 446 1.72 2.75 31.74
C LYS A 446 1.24 4.20 31.83
#